data_7faae63e0a75466140145f1710f080c4
#
_entry.id   7faae63e0a75466140145f1710f080c4
#
_cell.length_a   1.000
_cell.length_b   1.000
_cell.length_c   1.000
_cell.angle_alpha   90.00
_cell.angle_beta   90.00
_cell.angle_gamma   90.00
#
_symmetry.space_group_name_H-M   'P 1'
#
loop_
_entity.id
_entity.type
_entity.pdbx_description
1 polymer ?
#
loop_
_entity_poly.entity_id
_entity_poly.type
_entity_poly.pdbx_seq_one_letter_code
_entity_poly.pdbx_strand_id
1 'polypeptide(L)'
;MKHLKTTITLLLLSSFCFAQNLVNVDSRGVMLDGYDVVELCKKNEVPGTYKHTAEYQGATYQFTSESNRRMFEANPAKYAPQYGGHCAVSTSMGKLEPGHISTWSIHNDKLYVQRNAKAVGMWESKGAQMFIPNADKNWPDLHKAYGSSLTNAHLQDGRLTFEAAEELGKRALQYLRDNKAPGGAIAIVDEAGMPIYVIRETGTFRSSSDVSIGKARSAALFGFPTKKLEDGIYGGRNSLITAGYNMMRGGLPIMVNGKVVGGIGVSGAASADQDVEISEAALGLR
;
A
#
# COMPACT_ATOMS: atom_id res chain seq x y z
N MET A 1 -59.79 -8.68 -14.57
CA MET A 1 -58.40 -9.10 -14.55
C MET A 1 -57.54 -7.86 -14.40
N LYS A 2 -56.99 -7.61 -13.18
CA LYS A 2 -56.15 -6.45 -12.88
C LYS A 2 -54.69 -6.89 -13.03
N HIS A 3 -53.97 -6.31 -13.99
CA HIS A 3 -52.55 -6.55 -14.19
C HIS A 3 -51.74 -5.78 -13.14
N LEU A 4 -51.14 -6.51 -12.20
CA LEU A 4 -50.20 -6.00 -11.22
C LEU A 4 -48.85 -5.80 -11.93
N LYS A 5 -48.44 -4.54 -12.17
CA LYS A 5 -47.12 -4.20 -12.69
C LYS A 5 -46.13 -4.20 -11.52
N THR A 6 -45.32 -5.25 -11.41
CA THR A 6 -44.22 -5.32 -10.45
C THR A 6 -43.06 -4.49 -11.00
N THR A 7 -42.81 -3.33 -10.42
CA THR A 7 -41.66 -2.49 -10.72
C THR A 7 -40.48 -3.05 -9.92
N ILE A 8 -39.53 -3.72 -10.59
CA ILE A 8 -38.26 -4.13 -10.00
C ILE A 8 -37.36 -2.90 -9.96
N THR A 9 -37.19 -2.30 -8.79
CA THR A 9 -36.19 -1.25 -8.55
C THR A 9 -34.83 -1.93 -8.44
N LEU A 10 -34.03 -1.82 -9.49
CA LEU A 10 -32.64 -2.28 -9.50
C LEU A 10 -31.82 -1.29 -8.65
N LEU A 11 -31.52 -1.65 -7.40
CA LEU A 11 -30.55 -0.93 -6.58
C LEU A 11 -29.16 -1.17 -7.20
N LEU A 12 -28.67 -0.19 -7.94
CA LEU A 12 -27.26 -0.10 -8.30
C LEU A 12 -26.46 0.18 -7.01
N LEU A 13 -25.99 -0.88 -6.36
CA LEU A 13 -24.90 -0.76 -5.38
C LEU A 13 -23.66 -0.33 -6.16
N SER A 14 -23.40 0.98 -6.19
CA SER A 14 -22.10 1.50 -6.56
C SER A 14 -21.12 1.04 -5.48
N SER A 15 -20.40 -0.04 -5.75
CA SER A 15 -19.23 -0.42 -4.97
C SER A 15 -18.20 0.70 -5.12
N PHE A 16 -18.18 1.65 -4.18
CA PHE A 16 -17.05 2.56 -4.03
C PHE A 16 -15.86 1.69 -3.65
N CYS A 17 -15.03 1.35 -4.63
CA CYS A 17 -13.73 0.77 -4.39
C CYS A 17 -12.86 1.86 -3.76
N PHE A 18 -12.88 1.96 -2.43
CA PHE A 18 -11.90 2.77 -1.71
C PHE A 18 -10.56 2.04 -1.84
N ALA A 19 -9.63 2.61 -2.59
CA ALA A 19 -8.23 2.20 -2.49
C ALA A 19 -7.87 2.23 -0.99
N GLN A 20 -7.40 1.10 -0.46
CA GLN A 20 -7.03 1.02 0.95
C GLN A 20 -5.88 1.98 1.20
N ASN A 21 -6.06 2.87 2.17
CA ASN A 21 -5.04 3.84 2.52
C ASN A 21 -3.79 3.11 3.05
N LEU A 22 -2.64 3.60 2.63
CA LEU A 22 -1.36 3.10 3.11
C LEU A 22 -1.17 3.53 4.56
N VAL A 23 -1.25 2.59 5.51
CA VAL A 23 -1.16 2.84 6.95
C VAL A 23 -0.18 1.90 7.62
N ASN A 24 0.58 2.43 8.57
CA ASN A 24 1.51 1.68 9.41
C ASN A 24 0.79 1.25 10.69
N VAL A 25 0.33 0.02 10.73
CA VAL A 25 -0.42 -0.58 11.85
C VAL A 25 0.27 -1.84 12.36
N ASP A 26 -0.04 -2.24 13.59
CA ASP A 26 0.43 -3.51 14.15
C ASP A 26 -0.27 -4.73 13.50
N SER A 27 0.05 -5.94 14.00
CA SER A 27 -0.52 -7.19 13.46
C SER A 27 -2.03 -7.32 13.66
N ARG A 28 -2.63 -6.49 14.51
CA ARG A 28 -4.08 -6.43 14.79
C ARG A 28 -4.78 -5.36 13.95
N GLY A 29 -4.05 -4.61 13.11
CA GLY A 29 -4.57 -3.47 12.36
C GLY A 29 -4.67 -2.19 13.19
N VAL A 30 -3.99 -2.11 14.36
CA VAL A 30 -4.10 -1.00 15.29
C VAL A 30 -3.00 0.05 15.03
N MET A 31 -3.39 1.32 14.96
CA MET A 31 -2.50 2.46 14.75
C MET A 31 -1.69 2.77 16.02
N LEU A 32 -0.38 3.00 15.86
CA LEU A 32 0.56 3.41 16.93
C LEU A 32 0.42 2.56 18.20
N ASP A 33 0.38 1.23 18.03
CA ASP A 33 0.27 0.24 19.13
C ASP A 33 -0.92 0.48 20.07
N GLY A 34 -1.93 1.25 19.63
CA GLY A 34 -3.14 1.55 20.37
C GLY A 34 -3.05 2.77 21.29
N TYR A 35 -2.03 3.60 21.19
CA TYR A 35 -1.99 4.87 21.92
C TYR A 35 -3.05 5.85 21.41
N ASP A 36 -3.65 6.59 22.34
CA ASP A 36 -4.72 7.56 22.07
C ASP A 36 -4.17 8.78 21.33
N VAL A 37 -4.46 8.89 20.04
CA VAL A 37 -3.96 10.00 19.20
C VAL A 37 -4.52 11.36 19.60
N VAL A 38 -5.68 11.40 20.27
CA VAL A 38 -6.25 12.66 20.82
C VAL A 38 -5.43 13.11 22.02
N GLU A 39 -4.99 12.17 22.87
CA GLU A 39 -4.10 12.49 23.99
C GLU A 39 -2.69 12.85 23.49
N LEU A 40 -2.15 12.18 22.47
CA LEU A 40 -0.87 12.55 21.87
C LEU A 40 -0.90 14.00 21.35
N CYS A 41 -1.99 14.43 20.73
CA CYS A 41 -2.15 15.83 20.30
C CYS A 41 -2.23 16.81 21.46
N LYS A 42 -2.59 16.36 22.66
CA LYS A 42 -2.50 17.14 23.91
C LYS A 42 -1.15 16.99 24.62
N LYS A 43 -0.18 16.29 23.99
CA LYS A 43 1.15 15.96 24.51
C LYS A 43 1.12 14.99 25.70
N ASN A 44 0.07 14.15 25.79
CA ASN A 44 -0.04 13.10 26.78
C ASN A 44 0.13 11.74 26.09
N GLU A 45 1.14 10.98 26.48
CA GLU A 45 1.40 9.65 25.96
C GLU A 45 0.65 8.61 26.82
N VAL A 46 -0.60 8.31 26.40
CA VAL A 46 -1.51 7.40 27.16
C VAL A 46 -2.05 6.34 26.22
N PRO A 47 -1.93 5.03 26.58
CA PRO A 47 -2.57 3.97 25.83
C PRO A 47 -4.09 4.08 25.85
N GLY A 48 -4.71 3.89 24.69
CA GLY A 48 -6.15 3.70 24.56
C GLY A 48 -6.60 2.31 25.03
N THR A 49 -7.87 2.02 24.88
CA THR A 49 -8.45 0.74 25.22
C THR A 49 -9.28 0.19 24.06
N TYR A 50 -9.39 -1.14 23.99
CA TYR A 50 -10.25 -1.82 23.01
C TYR A 50 -11.75 -1.52 23.20
N LYS A 51 -12.15 -0.89 24.30
CA LYS A 51 -13.55 -0.49 24.57
C LYS A 51 -13.98 0.75 23.79
N HIS A 52 -13.05 1.60 23.44
CA HIS A 52 -13.29 2.83 22.71
C HIS A 52 -12.45 2.84 21.45
N THR A 53 -13.03 2.39 20.34
CA THR A 53 -12.32 2.29 19.06
C THR A 53 -13.05 3.03 17.96
N ALA A 54 -12.32 3.48 16.95
CA ALA A 54 -12.84 4.00 15.69
C ALA A 54 -11.97 3.55 14.53
N GLU A 55 -12.59 3.41 13.36
CA GLU A 55 -11.90 3.05 12.12
C GLU A 55 -11.68 4.31 11.28
N TYR A 56 -10.47 4.48 10.77
CA TYR A 56 -10.16 5.55 9.83
C TYR A 56 -9.05 5.14 8.89
N GLN A 57 -9.27 5.30 7.59
CA GLN A 57 -8.32 4.98 6.52
C GLN A 57 -7.72 3.56 6.60
N GLY A 58 -8.51 2.57 7.05
CA GLY A 58 -8.06 1.17 7.13
C GLY A 58 -7.26 0.83 8.39
N ALA A 59 -7.20 1.73 9.37
CA ALA A 59 -6.57 1.50 10.66
C ALA A 59 -7.60 1.61 11.80
N THR A 60 -7.46 0.74 12.81
CA THR A 60 -8.18 0.83 14.07
C THR A 60 -7.46 1.75 15.03
N TYR A 61 -8.13 2.75 15.55
CA TYR A 61 -7.64 3.66 16.58
C TYR A 61 -8.25 3.32 17.93
N GLN A 62 -7.47 3.37 18.99
CA GLN A 62 -7.93 3.12 20.36
C GLN A 62 -7.86 4.41 21.18
N PHE A 63 -8.84 4.60 22.09
CA PHE A 63 -8.98 5.82 22.87
C PHE A 63 -9.11 5.51 24.36
N THR A 64 -8.69 6.46 25.18
CA THR A 64 -8.82 6.39 26.65
C THR A 64 -10.26 6.55 27.12
N SER A 65 -11.10 7.19 26.30
CA SER A 65 -12.49 7.50 26.63
C SER A 65 -13.39 7.59 25.41
N GLU A 66 -14.68 7.46 25.66
CA GLU A 66 -15.73 7.69 24.67
C GLU A 66 -15.70 9.16 24.15
N SER A 67 -15.32 10.12 24.99
CA SER A 67 -15.17 11.52 24.59
C SER A 67 -14.07 11.68 23.53
N ASN A 68 -12.89 11.09 23.75
CA ASN A 68 -11.79 11.16 22.78
C ASN A 68 -12.15 10.44 21.48
N ARG A 69 -12.83 9.28 21.56
CA ARG A 69 -13.33 8.58 20.37
C ARG A 69 -14.23 9.49 19.52
N ARG A 70 -15.20 10.16 20.14
CA ARG A 70 -16.09 11.10 19.43
C ARG A 70 -15.35 12.31 18.87
N MET A 71 -14.37 12.84 19.60
CA MET A 71 -13.52 13.93 19.10
C MET A 71 -12.76 13.52 17.83
N PHE A 72 -12.22 12.31 17.83
CA PHE A 72 -11.56 11.75 16.66
C PHE A 72 -12.54 11.57 15.49
N GLU A 73 -13.69 10.93 15.70
CA GLU A 73 -14.70 10.71 14.65
C GLU A 73 -15.23 12.00 14.03
N ALA A 74 -15.31 13.07 14.82
CA ALA A 74 -15.72 14.38 14.31
C ALA A 74 -14.69 15.01 13.36
N ASN A 75 -13.40 14.72 13.53
CA ASN A 75 -12.34 15.23 12.68
C ASN A 75 -11.10 14.30 12.69
N PRO A 76 -11.17 13.11 12.06
CA PRO A 76 -10.07 12.15 12.09
C PRO A 76 -8.76 12.70 11.51
N ALA A 77 -8.83 13.50 10.44
CA ALA A 77 -7.66 14.06 9.77
C ALA A 77 -6.83 15.01 10.66
N LYS A 78 -7.43 15.57 11.70
CA LYS A 78 -6.74 16.41 12.69
C LYS A 78 -5.82 15.59 13.59
N TYR A 79 -6.24 14.39 13.98
CA TYR A 79 -5.59 13.58 15.01
C TYR A 79 -4.78 12.43 14.45
N ALA A 80 -5.16 11.91 13.28
CA ALA A 80 -4.42 10.82 12.65
C ALA A 80 -2.97 11.22 12.35
N PRO A 81 -2.00 10.30 12.54
CA PRO A 81 -0.61 10.60 12.21
C PRO A 81 -0.45 10.85 10.71
N GLN A 82 0.37 11.82 10.37
CA GLN A 82 0.67 12.14 8.98
C GLN A 82 1.35 10.95 8.29
N TYR A 83 1.21 10.88 6.98
CA TYR A 83 1.77 9.81 6.14
C TYR A 83 1.36 8.41 6.61
N GLY A 84 0.11 8.27 7.08
CA GLY A 84 -0.43 6.99 7.56
C GLY A 84 0.36 6.36 8.70
N GLY A 85 1.07 7.15 9.52
CA GLY A 85 1.92 6.63 10.59
C GLY A 85 3.29 6.13 10.14
N HIS A 86 3.70 6.40 8.89
CA HIS A 86 5.06 6.12 8.42
C HIS A 86 6.03 7.23 8.83
N CYS A 87 7.33 6.91 8.84
CA CYS A 87 8.41 7.83 9.21
C CYS A 87 8.44 9.06 8.30
N ALA A 88 8.19 10.25 8.84
CA ALA A 88 8.17 11.50 8.08
C ALA A 88 9.52 11.82 7.40
N VAL A 89 10.65 11.58 8.09
CA VAL A 89 12.00 11.75 7.52
C VAL A 89 12.23 10.80 6.35
N SER A 90 11.82 9.54 6.46
CA SER A 90 11.97 8.58 5.36
C SER A 90 11.06 8.92 4.19
N THR A 91 9.82 9.33 4.45
CA THR A 91 8.85 9.79 3.43
C THR A 91 9.42 10.99 2.66
N SER A 92 10.08 11.94 3.32
CA SER A 92 10.73 13.08 2.65
C SER A 92 11.87 12.66 1.69
N MET A 93 12.43 11.48 1.90
CA MET A 93 13.47 10.89 1.05
C MET A 93 12.90 9.92 -0.01
N GLY A 94 11.58 9.88 -0.20
CA GLY A 94 10.90 8.97 -1.12
C GLY A 94 10.98 7.50 -0.69
N LYS A 95 11.03 7.23 0.63
CA LYS A 95 11.10 5.89 1.20
C LYS A 95 9.94 5.66 2.15
N LEU A 96 9.34 4.46 2.08
CA LEU A 96 8.33 4.01 3.01
C LEU A 96 9.00 3.18 4.11
N GLU A 97 8.96 3.68 5.34
CA GLU A 97 9.49 2.97 6.52
C GLU A 97 8.53 3.17 7.70
N PRO A 98 8.31 2.14 8.54
CA PRO A 98 7.44 2.25 9.69
C PRO A 98 7.87 3.37 10.64
N GLY A 99 6.90 4.11 11.18
CA GLY A 99 7.09 4.97 12.34
C GLY A 99 6.77 4.21 13.62
N HIS A 100 7.29 4.68 14.75
CA HIS A 100 7.07 4.08 16.06
C HIS A 100 6.48 5.08 17.05
N ILE A 101 5.63 4.60 17.96
CA ILE A 101 5.01 5.45 18.98
C ILE A 101 6.06 6.18 19.84
N SER A 102 7.17 5.55 20.19
CA SER A 102 8.25 6.15 20.99
C SER A 102 8.97 7.35 20.32
N THR A 103 8.61 7.68 19.09
CA THR A 103 9.26 8.73 18.29
C THR A 103 8.29 9.79 17.80
N TRP A 104 7.10 9.87 18.42
CA TRP A 104 6.08 10.83 18.05
C TRP A 104 6.47 12.28 18.35
N SER A 105 5.94 13.20 17.54
CA SER A 105 6.09 14.64 17.75
C SER A 105 4.90 15.38 17.16
N ILE A 106 4.63 16.58 17.70
CA ILE A 106 3.62 17.50 17.17
C ILE A 106 4.32 18.67 16.50
N HIS A 107 3.94 18.97 15.27
CA HIS A 107 4.38 20.14 14.53
C HIS A 107 3.19 20.76 13.79
N ASN A 108 2.92 22.05 14.01
CA ASN A 108 1.75 22.76 13.46
C ASN A 108 0.44 21.99 13.68
N ASP A 109 0.19 21.55 14.90
CA ASP A 109 -0.99 20.79 15.34
C ASP A 109 -1.21 19.45 14.60
N LYS A 110 -0.19 18.93 13.93
CA LYS A 110 -0.20 17.63 13.26
C LYS A 110 0.74 16.64 13.95
N LEU A 111 0.31 15.39 14.02
CA LEU A 111 1.07 14.29 14.61
C LEU A 111 1.99 13.65 13.58
N TYR A 112 3.25 13.52 13.90
CA TYR A 112 4.29 12.87 13.10
C TYR A 112 4.98 11.79 13.92
N VAL A 113 5.50 10.78 13.24
CA VAL A 113 6.32 9.72 13.85
C VAL A 113 7.58 9.50 13.03
N GLN A 114 8.61 8.95 13.66
CA GLN A 114 9.87 8.63 13.03
C GLN A 114 10.19 7.13 13.21
N ARG A 115 11.11 6.58 12.41
CA ARG A 115 11.45 5.15 12.46
C ARG A 115 12.39 4.75 13.58
N ASN A 116 13.22 5.68 14.05
CA ASN A 116 14.24 5.42 15.10
C ASN A 116 14.86 6.73 15.62
N ALA A 117 15.71 6.63 16.64
CA ALA A 117 16.39 7.75 17.26
C ALA A 117 17.25 8.58 16.29
N LYS A 118 17.87 7.97 15.26
CA LYS A 118 18.61 8.71 14.24
C LYS A 118 17.71 9.63 13.43
N ALA A 119 16.54 9.16 13.05
CA ALA A 119 15.56 9.97 12.32
C ALA A 119 14.99 11.08 13.22
N VAL A 120 14.77 10.80 14.51
CA VAL A 120 14.39 11.82 15.51
C VAL A 120 15.48 12.91 15.59
N GLY A 121 16.75 12.54 15.74
CA GLY A 121 17.85 13.50 15.78
C GLY A 121 17.95 14.36 14.50
N MET A 122 17.66 13.80 13.33
CA MET A 122 17.58 14.56 12.07
C MET A 122 16.39 15.53 12.08
N TRP A 123 15.23 15.08 12.54
CA TRP A 123 14.01 15.89 12.64
C TRP A 123 14.19 17.09 13.59
N GLU A 124 14.80 16.86 14.75
CA GLU A 124 15.06 17.90 15.75
C GLU A 124 16.16 18.88 15.32
N SER A 125 17.29 18.37 14.83
CA SER A 125 18.46 19.20 14.50
C SER A 125 18.25 20.07 13.26
N LYS A 126 17.51 19.58 12.26
CA LYS A 126 17.26 20.28 10.99
C LYS A 126 15.90 21.00 10.95
N GLY A 127 15.01 20.64 11.89
CA GLY A 127 13.65 21.15 11.97
C GLY A 127 12.67 20.45 11.00
N ALA A 128 11.44 20.30 11.43
CA ALA A 128 10.36 19.65 10.68
C ALA A 128 10.13 20.29 9.29
N GLN A 129 10.30 21.59 9.18
CA GLN A 129 10.14 22.36 7.94
C GLN A 129 11.10 21.94 6.81
N MET A 130 12.20 21.26 7.14
CA MET A 130 13.12 20.70 6.11
C MET A 130 12.58 19.42 5.48
N PHE A 131 11.74 18.69 6.17
CA PHE A 131 11.27 17.37 5.74
C PHE A 131 9.84 17.41 5.21
N ILE A 132 8.94 18.16 5.83
CA ILE A 132 7.51 18.16 5.50
C ILE A 132 7.23 18.48 4.03
N PRO A 133 7.78 19.53 3.40
CA PRO A 133 7.48 19.84 1.99
C PRO A 133 7.84 18.72 1.02
N ASN A 134 8.97 18.05 1.26
CA ASN A 134 9.39 16.91 0.44
C ASN A 134 8.57 15.66 0.75
N ALA A 135 8.18 15.45 2.01
CA ALA A 135 7.30 14.34 2.38
C ALA A 135 5.91 14.51 1.77
N ASP A 136 5.33 15.70 1.83
CA ASP A 136 4.04 16.04 1.19
C ASP A 136 4.08 15.82 -0.33
N LYS A 137 5.19 16.19 -0.96
CA LYS A 137 5.41 15.96 -2.41
C LYS A 137 5.52 14.48 -2.75
N ASN A 138 6.23 13.70 -1.92
CA ASN A 138 6.49 12.29 -2.21
C ASN A 138 5.34 11.38 -1.79
N TRP A 139 4.52 11.77 -0.81
CA TRP A 139 3.48 10.92 -0.24
C TRP A 139 2.46 10.39 -1.24
N PRO A 140 1.91 11.20 -2.17
CA PRO A 140 1.00 10.69 -3.20
C PRO A 140 1.60 9.58 -4.07
N ASP A 141 2.86 9.72 -4.47
CA ASP A 141 3.55 8.72 -5.28
C ASP A 141 3.86 7.45 -4.48
N LEU A 142 4.26 7.60 -3.21
CA LEU A 142 4.45 6.46 -2.31
C LEU A 142 3.14 5.75 -2.03
N HIS A 143 2.06 6.50 -1.77
CA HIS A 143 0.73 5.94 -1.56
C HIS A 143 0.27 5.15 -2.80
N LYS A 144 0.48 5.69 -3.99
CA LYS A 144 0.20 5.01 -5.25
C LYS A 144 1.08 3.76 -5.44
N ALA A 145 2.37 3.85 -5.14
CA ALA A 145 3.33 2.76 -5.37
C ALA A 145 3.17 1.58 -4.39
N TYR A 146 2.65 1.81 -3.18
CA TYR A 146 2.55 0.82 -2.11
C TYR A 146 1.12 0.56 -1.62
N GLY A 147 0.14 1.32 -2.09
CA GLY A 147 -1.27 1.09 -1.80
C GLY A 147 -1.79 -0.19 -2.45
N SER A 148 -2.94 -0.66 -1.99
CA SER A 148 -3.61 -1.82 -2.57
C SER A 148 -5.10 -1.75 -2.25
N SER A 149 -5.94 -2.28 -3.13
CA SER A 149 -7.38 -2.46 -2.87
C SER A 149 -7.69 -3.67 -1.99
N LEU A 150 -6.67 -4.42 -1.57
CA LEU A 150 -6.84 -5.61 -0.75
C LEU A 150 -7.01 -5.28 0.74
N THR A 151 -7.76 -6.12 1.43
CA THR A 151 -8.06 -6.05 2.86
C THR A 151 -7.75 -7.38 3.54
N ASN A 152 -7.90 -7.46 4.86
CA ASN A 152 -7.77 -8.73 5.59
C ASN A 152 -8.72 -9.84 5.09
N ALA A 153 -9.85 -9.49 4.44
CA ALA A 153 -10.75 -10.47 3.84
C ALA A 153 -10.10 -11.28 2.69
N HIS A 154 -9.01 -10.78 2.12
CA HIS A 154 -8.25 -11.43 1.05
C HIS A 154 -7.09 -12.29 1.59
N LEU A 155 -7.00 -12.42 2.91
CA LEU A 155 -5.96 -13.19 3.59
C LEU A 155 -6.56 -14.37 4.37
N GLN A 156 -5.84 -15.48 4.39
CA GLN A 156 -6.03 -16.59 5.31
C GLN A 156 -4.74 -16.79 6.11
N ASP A 157 -4.83 -16.76 7.43
CA ASP A 157 -3.66 -16.83 8.32
C ASP A 157 -2.56 -15.80 7.99
N GLY A 158 -2.98 -14.60 7.54
CA GLY A 158 -2.09 -13.52 7.15
C GLY A 158 -1.42 -13.68 5.78
N ARG A 159 -1.79 -14.69 5.00
CA ARG A 159 -1.27 -15.00 3.66
C ARG A 159 -2.29 -14.72 2.59
N LEU A 160 -1.83 -14.28 1.42
CA LEU A 160 -2.68 -14.04 0.27
C LEU A 160 -3.38 -15.34 -0.18
N THR A 161 -4.72 -15.30 -0.29
CA THR A 161 -5.49 -16.45 -0.74
C THR A 161 -5.38 -16.65 -2.25
N PHE A 162 -5.66 -17.86 -2.73
CA PHE A 162 -5.72 -18.15 -4.17
C PHE A 162 -6.79 -17.29 -4.86
N GLU A 163 -7.96 -17.15 -4.26
CA GLU A 163 -9.07 -16.37 -4.79
C GLU A 163 -8.70 -14.89 -4.95
N ALA A 164 -8.00 -14.32 -3.97
CA ALA A 164 -7.49 -12.95 -4.07
C ALA A 164 -6.44 -12.81 -5.17
N ALA A 165 -5.53 -13.76 -5.28
CA ALA A 165 -4.51 -13.76 -6.35
C ALA A 165 -5.16 -13.91 -7.74
N GLU A 166 -6.16 -14.78 -7.89
CA GLU A 166 -6.92 -14.93 -9.11
C GLU A 166 -7.68 -13.65 -9.48
N GLU A 167 -8.32 -13.01 -8.51
CA GLU A 167 -9.02 -11.73 -8.71
C GLU A 167 -8.07 -10.64 -9.22
N LEU A 168 -6.91 -10.48 -8.60
CA LEU A 168 -5.88 -9.53 -9.06
C LEU A 168 -5.42 -9.86 -10.49
N GLY A 169 -5.18 -11.12 -10.78
CA GLY A 169 -4.79 -11.57 -12.12
C GLY A 169 -5.86 -11.28 -13.17
N LYS A 170 -7.13 -11.49 -12.85
CA LYS A 170 -8.27 -11.16 -13.72
C LYS A 170 -8.42 -9.65 -13.95
N ARG A 171 -8.25 -8.83 -12.91
CA ARG A 171 -8.26 -7.35 -13.03
C ARG A 171 -7.14 -6.88 -13.95
N ALA A 172 -5.93 -7.39 -13.77
CA ALA A 172 -4.78 -7.09 -14.63
C ALA A 172 -5.06 -7.47 -16.10
N LEU A 173 -5.59 -8.67 -16.33
CA LEU A 173 -5.94 -9.16 -17.68
C LEU A 173 -7.03 -8.31 -18.33
N GLN A 174 -8.05 -7.91 -17.57
CA GLN A 174 -9.10 -7.03 -18.07
C GLN A 174 -8.54 -5.66 -18.48
N TYR A 175 -7.72 -5.03 -17.62
CA TYR A 175 -7.09 -3.76 -17.95
C TYR A 175 -6.19 -3.85 -19.18
N LEU A 176 -5.40 -4.94 -19.31
CA LEU A 176 -4.57 -5.22 -20.47
C LEU A 176 -5.41 -5.22 -21.77
N ARG A 177 -6.54 -5.92 -21.77
CA ARG A 177 -7.45 -6.02 -22.92
C ARG A 177 -8.13 -4.70 -23.25
N ASP A 178 -8.63 -3.98 -22.25
CA ASP A 178 -9.32 -2.71 -22.40
C ASP A 178 -8.38 -1.63 -22.96
N ASN A 179 -7.09 -1.71 -22.65
CA ASN A 179 -6.06 -0.80 -23.12
C ASN A 179 -5.29 -1.32 -24.35
N LYS A 180 -5.83 -2.36 -24.99
CA LYS A 180 -5.32 -2.91 -26.27
C LYS A 180 -3.84 -3.26 -26.24
N ALA A 181 -3.35 -3.76 -25.11
CA ALA A 181 -1.99 -4.26 -25.06
C ALA A 181 -1.80 -5.42 -26.03
N PRO A 182 -0.66 -5.52 -26.74
CA PRO A 182 -0.43 -6.55 -27.76
C PRO A 182 -0.32 -7.97 -27.17
N GLY A 183 -0.22 -8.08 -25.86
CA GLY A 183 -0.08 -9.29 -25.08
C GLY A 183 0.26 -8.96 -23.63
N GLY A 184 0.56 -9.98 -22.85
CA GLY A 184 1.01 -9.83 -21.47
C GLY A 184 0.95 -11.15 -20.70
N ALA A 185 1.90 -11.36 -19.84
CA ALA A 185 1.88 -12.37 -18.78
C ALA A 185 1.80 -11.66 -17.43
N ILE A 186 0.96 -12.17 -16.56
CA ILE A 186 0.66 -11.65 -15.24
C ILE A 186 0.98 -12.74 -14.24
N ALA A 187 1.77 -12.44 -13.22
CA ALA A 187 2.08 -13.35 -12.14
C ALA A 187 1.76 -12.72 -10.80
N ILE A 188 1.13 -13.48 -9.93
CA ILE A 188 0.90 -13.16 -8.52
C ILE A 188 1.68 -14.18 -7.70
N VAL A 189 2.48 -13.69 -6.76
CA VAL A 189 3.29 -14.53 -5.87
C VAL A 189 2.96 -14.23 -4.41
N ASP A 190 3.27 -15.16 -3.51
CA ASP A 190 3.18 -14.96 -2.07
C ASP A 190 4.31 -14.07 -1.51
N GLU A 191 4.36 -13.89 -0.20
CA GLU A 191 5.39 -13.13 0.51
C GLU A 191 6.80 -13.72 0.40
N ALA A 192 6.90 -15.01 0.11
CA ALA A 192 8.18 -15.70 -0.15
C ALA A 192 8.58 -15.66 -1.64
N GLY A 193 7.74 -15.03 -2.48
CA GLY A 193 7.98 -14.94 -3.92
C GLY A 193 7.62 -16.21 -4.70
N MET A 194 6.82 -17.11 -4.12
CA MET A 194 6.35 -18.32 -4.78
C MET A 194 5.06 -18.06 -5.55
N PRO A 195 4.93 -18.54 -6.81
CA PRO A 195 3.75 -18.31 -7.62
C PRO A 195 2.47 -18.91 -7.01
N ILE A 196 1.42 -18.06 -6.92
CA ILE A 196 0.05 -18.49 -6.57
C ILE A 196 -0.81 -18.55 -7.84
N TYR A 197 -0.72 -17.52 -8.69
CA TYR A 197 -1.50 -17.41 -9.91
C TYR A 197 -0.65 -16.85 -11.05
N VAL A 198 -0.67 -17.51 -12.20
CA VAL A 198 0.04 -17.04 -13.39
C VAL A 198 -0.87 -17.23 -14.62
N ILE A 199 -1.00 -16.17 -15.40
CA ILE A 199 -1.76 -16.21 -16.66
C ILE A 199 -0.97 -15.50 -17.75
N ARG A 200 -1.05 -16.01 -18.98
CA ARG A 200 -0.44 -15.42 -20.16
C ARG A 200 -1.47 -15.33 -21.29
N GLU A 201 -1.64 -14.12 -21.84
CA GLU A 201 -2.46 -13.88 -23.00
C GLU A 201 -1.86 -14.55 -24.23
N THR A 202 -2.73 -15.07 -25.12
CA THR A 202 -2.31 -15.71 -26.37
C THR A 202 -1.54 -14.71 -27.24
N GLY A 203 -0.44 -15.16 -27.83
CA GLY A 203 0.42 -14.31 -28.68
C GLY A 203 1.54 -13.58 -27.95
N THR A 204 1.54 -13.57 -26.61
CA THR A 204 2.64 -12.99 -25.83
C THR A 204 3.94 -13.79 -26.03
N PHE A 205 5.09 -13.12 -26.04
CA PHE A 205 6.39 -13.78 -26.23
C PHE A 205 6.65 -14.86 -25.15
N ARG A 206 7.45 -15.88 -25.52
CA ARG A 206 7.53 -17.15 -24.76
C ARG A 206 8.04 -17.01 -23.34
N SER A 207 9.05 -16.17 -23.10
CA SER A 207 9.65 -15.98 -21.76
C SER A 207 8.89 -15.00 -20.86
N SER A 208 7.78 -14.42 -21.35
CA SER A 208 7.04 -13.40 -20.59
C SER A 208 6.53 -13.91 -19.23
N SER A 209 6.14 -15.18 -19.13
CA SER A 209 5.69 -15.76 -17.85
C SER A 209 6.81 -15.80 -16.81
N ASP A 210 8.02 -16.26 -17.21
CA ASP A 210 9.17 -16.32 -16.31
C ASP A 210 9.60 -14.91 -15.89
N VAL A 211 9.57 -13.95 -16.83
CA VAL A 211 9.88 -12.54 -16.55
C VAL A 211 8.84 -11.95 -15.59
N SER A 212 7.54 -12.21 -15.79
CA SER A 212 6.49 -11.71 -14.89
C SER A 212 6.61 -12.29 -13.48
N ILE A 213 6.88 -13.60 -13.35
CA ILE A 213 7.15 -14.25 -12.06
C ILE A 213 8.39 -13.62 -11.40
N GLY A 214 9.47 -13.42 -12.17
CA GLY A 214 10.67 -12.78 -11.65
C GLY A 214 10.43 -11.36 -11.14
N LYS A 215 9.67 -10.53 -11.87
CA LYS A 215 9.29 -9.18 -11.44
C LYS A 215 8.42 -9.22 -10.16
N ALA A 216 7.40 -10.10 -10.11
CA ALA A 216 6.55 -10.28 -8.95
C ALA A 216 7.37 -10.68 -7.71
N ARG A 217 8.26 -11.68 -7.87
CA ARG A 217 9.17 -12.17 -6.82
C ARG A 217 10.07 -11.06 -6.30
N SER A 218 10.69 -10.30 -7.19
CA SER A 218 11.55 -9.18 -6.77
C SER A 218 10.75 -8.15 -5.99
N ALA A 219 9.56 -7.79 -6.44
CA ALA A 219 8.71 -6.82 -5.74
C ALA A 219 8.30 -7.31 -4.34
N ALA A 220 7.91 -8.59 -4.20
CA ALA A 220 7.56 -9.18 -2.91
C ALA A 220 8.75 -9.19 -1.94
N LEU A 221 9.91 -9.68 -2.37
CA LEU A 221 11.07 -9.87 -1.51
C LEU A 221 11.78 -8.56 -1.14
N PHE A 222 11.81 -7.58 -2.05
CA PHE A 222 12.38 -6.27 -1.76
C PHE A 222 11.39 -5.30 -1.09
N GLY A 223 10.08 -5.59 -1.15
CA GLY A 223 9.03 -4.79 -0.52
C GLY A 223 8.82 -3.42 -1.18
N PHE A 224 9.20 -3.25 -2.46
CA PHE A 224 9.00 -2.02 -3.22
C PHE A 224 8.90 -2.29 -4.74
N PRO A 225 8.38 -1.33 -5.53
CA PRO A 225 8.28 -1.46 -6.98
C PRO A 225 9.64 -1.76 -7.65
N THR A 226 9.68 -2.73 -8.56
CA THR A 226 10.92 -3.12 -9.27
C THR A 226 11.51 -2.00 -10.13
N LYS A 227 10.69 -1.00 -10.49
CA LYS A 227 11.18 0.24 -11.12
C LYS A 227 12.35 0.86 -10.34
N LYS A 228 12.32 0.81 -9.00
CA LYS A 228 13.39 1.35 -8.15
C LYS A 228 14.72 0.59 -8.30
N LEU A 229 14.66 -0.72 -8.58
CA LEU A 229 15.84 -1.53 -8.87
C LEU A 229 16.42 -1.17 -10.23
N GLU A 230 15.57 -1.05 -11.26
CA GLU A 230 15.94 -0.65 -12.60
C GLU A 230 16.55 0.76 -12.63
N ASP A 231 15.92 1.73 -11.96
CA ASP A 231 16.44 3.10 -11.80
C ASP A 231 17.81 3.10 -11.10
N GLY A 232 18.01 2.21 -10.12
CA GLY A 232 19.29 2.02 -9.45
C GLY A 232 20.40 1.56 -10.39
N ILE A 233 20.09 0.65 -11.33
CA ILE A 233 21.03 0.21 -12.36
C ILE A 233 21.36 1.35 -13.32
N TYR A 234 20.35 2.06 -13.82
CA TYR A 234 20.57 3.22 -14.68
C TYR A 234 21.31 4.36 -13.99
N GLY A 235 21.15 4.47 -12.65
CA GLY A 235 21.92 5.38 -11.79
C GLY A 235 23.36 4.90 -11.48
N GLY A 236 23.85 3.84 -12.14
CA GLY A 236 25.23 3.35 -12.01
C GLY A 236 25.43 2.25 -10.96
N ARG A 237 24.40 1.78 -10.27
CA ARG A 237 24.48 0.66 -9.30
C ARG A 237 24.45 -0.70 -10.01
N ASN A 238 25.39 -0.93 -10.93
CA ASN A 238 25.41 -2.13 -11.80
C ASN A 238 25.55 -3.46 -11.03
N SER A 239 26.11 -3.43 -9.81
CA SER A 239 26.20 -4.62 -8.95
C SER A 239 24.85 -5.26 -8.61
N LEU A 240 23.72 -4.54 -8.76
CA LEU A 240 22.38 -5.13 -8.59
C LEU A 240 22.15 -6.31 -9.54
N ILE A 241 22.75 -6.31 -10.74
CA ILE A 241 22.58 -7.38 -11.74
C ILE A 241 23.07 -8.73 -11.20
N THR A 242 24.03 -8.74 -10.28
CA THR A 242 24.59 -9.97 -9.70
C THR A 242 23.73 -10.56 -8.58
N ALA A 243 22.67 -9.89 -8.16
CA ALA A 243 21.82 -10.33 -7.03
C ALA A 243 20.90 -11.52 -7.37
N GLY A 244 20.82 -11.93 -8.65
CA GLY A 244 20.01 -13.08 -9.08
C GLY A 244 18.50 -12.83 -9.12
N TYR A 245 18.07 -11.58 -9.09
CA TYR A 245 16.67 -11.17 -9.16
C TYR A 245 16.35 -10.43 -10.47
N ASN A 246 15.06 -10.40 -10.83
CA ASN A 246 14.60 -9.61 -11.97
C ASN A 246 14.51 -8.13 -11.58
N MET A 247 15.27 -7.27 -12.25
CA MET A 247 15.39 -5.85 -11.93
C MET A 247 14.51 -4.96 -12.83
N MET A 248 13.82 -5.54 -13.81
CA MET A 248 12.98 -4.76 -14.75
C MET A 248 11.71 -4.26 -14.08
N ARG A 249 11.29 -3.04 -14.41
CA ARG A 249 10.00 -2.45 -13.96
C ARG A 249 8.81 -3.29 -14.41
N GLY A 250 7.68 -3.16 -13.72
CA GLY A 250 6.46 -3.92 -13.96
C GLY A 250 6.11 -4.87 -12.81
N GLY A 251 6.94 -4.93 -11.74
CA GLY A 251 6.63 -5.62 -10.49
C GLY A 251 6.26 -4.64 -9.38
N LEU A 252 5.17 -4.93 -8.65
CA LEU A 252 4.71 -4.17 -7.48
C LEU A 252 4.50 -5.10 -6.28
N PRO A 253 4.84 -4.67 -5.05
CA PRO A 253 4.49 -5.43 -3.86
C PRO A 253 2.97 -5.38 -3.65
N ILE A 254 2.40 -6.49 -3.20
CA ILE A 254 1.02 -6.55 -2.74
C ILE A 254 1.03 -6.30 -1.24
N MET A 255 0.37 -5.21 -0.82
CA MET A 255 0.39 -4.75 0.56
C MET A 255 -0.99 -4.88 1.19
N VAL A 256 -1.05 -5.34 2.43
CA VAL A 256 -2.24 -5.28 3.28
C VAL A 256 -1.82 -4.74 4.64
N ASN A 257 -2.44 -3.66 5.10
CA ASN A 257 -2.13 -3.00 6.37
C ASN A 257 -0.61 -2.70 6.55
N GLY A 258 0.03 -2.20 5.49
CA GLY A 258 1.46 -1.87 5.51
C GLY A 258 2.43 -3.05 5.50
N LYS A 259 1.93 -4.28 5.40
CA LYS A 259 2.74 -5.50 5.28
C LYS A 259 2.74 -6.03 3.86
N VAL A 260 3.88 -6.50 3.40
CA VAL A 260 3.97 -7.25 2.14
C VAL A 260 3.35 -8.63 2.35
N VAL A 261 2.34 -8.95 1.57
CA VAL A 261 1.65 -10.26 1.55
C VAL A 261 1.88 -11.01 0.25
N GLY A 262 2.59 -10.39 -0.69
CA GLY A 262 2.90 -10.99 -1.98
C GLY A 262 3.46 -9.96 -2.97
N GLY A 263 3.45 -10.31 -4.24
CA GLY A 263 3.85 -9.44 -5.34
C GLY A 263 3.07 -9.72 -6.62
N ILE A 264 2.86 -8.69 -7.41
CA ILE A 264 2.37 -8.80 -8.79
C ILE A 264 3.49 -8.42 -9.76
N GLY A 265 3.56 -9.10 -10.89
CA GLY A 265 4.47 -8.77 -11.97
C GLY A 265 3.81 -8.94 -13.32
N VAL A 266 4.05 -7.98 -14.21
CA VAL A 266 3.54 -8.00 -15.58
C VAL A 266 4.72 -7.92 -16.56
N SER A 267 4.61 -8.64 -17.67
CA SER A 267 5.60 -8.61 -18.74
C SER A 267 4.96 -8.95 -20.08
N GLY A 268 5.33 -8.19 -21.12
CA GLY A 268 4.91 -8.44 -22.49
C GLY A 268 3.81 -7.55 -23.02
N ALA A 269 3.50 -6.45 -22.33
CA ALA A 269 2.70 -5.37 -22.86
C ALA A 269 3.48 -4.56 -23.94
N ALA A 270 2.92 -3.47 -24.44
CA ALA A 270 3.57 -2.65 -25.48
C ALA A 270 4.87 -1.99 -25.00
N SER A 271 5.00 -1.74 -23.70
CA SER A 271 6.17 -1.14 -23.08
C SER A 271 6.31 -1.57 -21.63
N ALA A 272 7.49 -1.37 -21.05
CA ALA A 272 7.73 -1.60 -19.63
C ALA A 272 6.88 -0.66 -18.74
N ASP A 273 6.52 0.53 -19.20
CA ASP A 273 5.63 1.43 -18.49
C ASP A 273 4.18 0.91 -18.52
N GLN A 274 3.73 0.32 -19.64
CA GLN A 274 2.42 -0.34 -19.69
C GLN A 274 2.38 -1.59 -18.79
N ASP A 275 3.48 -2.33 -18.64
CA ASP A 275 3.58 -3.41 -17.64
C ASP A 275 3.31 -2.88 -16.22
N VAL A 276 3.86 -1.70 -15.88
CA VAL A 276 3.61 -1.03 -14.58
C VAL A 276 2.14 -0.62 -14.47
N GLU A 277 1.57 0.00 -15.51
CA GLU A 277 0.17 0.44 -15.51
C GLU A 277 -0.82 -0.72 -15.28
N ILE A 278 -0.57 -1.87 -15.89
CA ILE A 278 -1.39 -3.07 -15.69
C ILE A 278 -1.28 -3.58 -14.24
N SER A 279 -0.07 -3.57 -13.67
CA SER A 279 0.14 -3.95 -12.27
C SER A 279 -0.56 -2.99 -11.29
N GLU A 280 -0.48 -1.67 -11.55
CA GLU A 280 -1.18 -0.64 -10.77
C GLU A 280 -2.70 -0.83 -10.83
N ALA A 281 -3.27 -1.07 -12.01
CA ALA A 281 -4.69 -1.26 -12.19
C ALA A 281 -5.22 -2.49 -11.44
N ALA A 282 -4.46 -3.59 -11.44
CA ALA A 282 -4.81 -4.78 -10.67
C ALA A 282 -4.93 -4.49 -9.17
N LEU A 283 -4.07 -3.63 -8.64
CA LEU A 283 -4.05 -3.25 -7.22
C LEU A 283 -5.04 -2.12 -6.89
N GLY A 284 -5.78 -1.57 -7.87
CA GLY A 284 -6.70 -0.46 -7.67
C GLY A 284 -6.00 0.89 -7.47
N LEU A 285 -4.81 1.05 -8.03
CA LEU A 285 -3.99 2.26 -7.93
C LEU A 285 -4.18 3.22 -9.13
N ARG A 286 -5.08 2.84 -10.05
CA ARG A 286 -5.51 3.61 -11.22
C ARG A 286 -7.03 3.73 -11.29
#